data_225452ffa415b7e59d5b7932fb1ecf61
#
_entry.id   225452ffa415b7e59d5b7932fb1ecf61
#
_cell.length_a   1.000
_cell.length_b   1.000
_cell.length_c   1.000
_cell.angle_alpha   90.00
_cell.angle_beta   90.00
_cell.angle_gamma   90.00
#
_symmetry.space_group_name_H-M   'P 1'
#
loop_
_entity.id
_entity.type
_entity.pdbx_description
1 polymer ?
#
loop_
_entity_poly.entity_id
_entity_poly.type
_entity_poly.pdbx_seq_one_letter_code
_entity_poly.pdbx_strand_id
1 'polypeptide(L)'
;MEPTNKLVNPMLTDFYQITMAYAYWKAGVHEEEAVFDLFFRKNPFRGEFAIYAGLEEKLRLFENFHFTDDHIAYLKEEMPQCEKGFFDWLKSVDCSRMKIYAFKE
;
A
#
# COMPACT_ATOMS: atom_id res chain seq x y z
N MET A 1 10.81 -0.33 13.02
CA MET A 1 10.44 0.94 13.70
C MET A 1 9.07 1.36 13.19
N GLU A 2 8.18 1.79 14.08
CA GLU A 2 6.83 2.16 13.67
C GLU A 2 6.78 3.52 12.98
N PRO A 3 5.78 3.76 12.11
CA PRO A 3 5.54 5.09 11.55
C PRO A 3 5.32 6.14 12.64
N THR A 4 5.78 7.36 12.41
CA THR A 4 5.61 8.46 13.37
C THR A 4 4.18 8.98 13.42
N ASN A 5 3.38 8.72 12.39
CA ASN A 5 1.99 9.14 12.29
C ASN A 5 1.09 7.91 12.18
N LYS A 6 0.14 7.76 13.10
CA LYS A 6 -0.79 6.62 13.12
C LYS A 6 -1.70 6.55 11.89
N LEU A 7 -1.87 7.65 11.16
CA LEU A 7 -2.64 7.66 9.92
C LEU A 7 -1.86 7.04 8.76
N VAL A 8 -0.56 6.86 8.90
CA VAL A 8 0.28 6.24 7.87
C VAL A 8 0.21 4.73 8.05
N ASN A 9 -0.72 4.11 7.33
CA ASN A 9 -0.99 2.67 7.39
C ASN A 9 -1.56 2.23 6.02
N PRO A 10 -1.76 0.92 5.80
CA PRO A 10 -2.25 0.43 4.50
C PRO A 10 -3.57 1.01 4.03
N MET A 11 -4.39 1.54 4.93
CA MET A 11 -5.67 2.15 4.58
C MET A 11 -5.53 3.57 4.05
N LEU A 12 -4.32 4.17 4.12
CA LEU A 12 -4.04 5.47 3.51
C LEU A 12 -3.74 5.26 2.02
N THR A 13 -4.78 4.95 1.28
CA THR A 13 -4.70 4.65 -0.15
C THR A 13 -6.04 4.94 -0.80
N ASP A 14 -6.06 4.97 -2.12
CA ASP A 14 -7.31 5.10 -2.86
C ASP A 14 -8.06 3.76 -2.87
N PHE A 15 -9.36 3.83 -2.79
CA PHE A 15 -10.19 2.62 -2.73
C PHE A 15 -9.99 1.70 -3.92
N TYR A 16 -9.75 2.28 -5.12
CA TYR A 16 -9.56 1.46 -6.31
C TYR A 16 -8.36 0.52 -6.22
N GLN A 17 -7.36 0.84 -5.39
CA GLN A 17 -6.21 -0.05 -5.21
C GLN A 17 -6.62 -1.34 -4.49
N ILE A 18 -7.55 -1.25 -3.57
CA ILE A 18 -8.08 -2.43 -2.87
C ILE A 18 -8.96 -3.26 -3.82
N THR A 19 -9.81 -2.60 -4.61
CA THR A 19 -10.64 -3.33 -5.58
C THR A 19 -9.82 -3.97 -6.68
N MET A 20 -8.71 -3.35 -7.10
CA MET A 20 -7.75 -3.97 -8.02
C MET A 20 -7.07 -5.19 -7.40
N ALA A 21 -6.70 -5.09 -6.12
CA ALA A 21 -6.13 -6.24 -5.41
C ALA A 21 -7.10 -7.42 -5.39
N TYR A 22 -8.38 -7.15 -5.21
CA TYR A 22 -9.41 -8.19 -5.31
C TYR A 22 -9.45 -8.81 -6.70
N ALA A 23 -9.41 -7.99 -7.74
CA ALA A 23 -9.41 -8.49 -9.11
C ALA A 23 -8.20 -9.38 -9.40
N TYR A 24 -7.01 -9.00 -8.92
CA TYR A 24 -5.81 -9.81 -9.08
C TYR A 24 -5.91 -11.12 -8.32
N TRP A 25 -6.43 -11.07 -7.11
CA TRP A 25 -6.64 -12.28 -6.30
C TRP A 25 -7.63 -13.21 -7.00
N LYS A 26 -8.74 -12.66 -7.50
CA LYS A 26 -9.77 -13.43 -8.21
C LYS A 26 -9.21 -14.09 -9.47
N ALA A 27 -8.33 -13.40 -10.19
CA ALA A 27 -7.68 -13.92 -11.40
C ALA A 27 -6.52 -14.86 -11.10
N GLY A 28 -6.11 -15.00 -9.83
CA GLY A 28 -5.00 -15.86 -9.45
C GLY A 28 -3.62 -15.31 -9.76
N VAL A 29 -3.50 -14.00 -10.00
CA VAL A 29 -2.23 -13.35 -10.37
C VAL A 29 -1.67 -12.45 -9.26
N HIS A 30 -2.23 -12.51 -8.07
CA HIS A 30 -1.89 -11.64 -6.94
C HIS A 30 -0.48 -11.87 -6.38
N GLU A 31 0.16 -12.99 -6.71
CA GLU A 31 1.52 -13.30 -6.28
C GLU A 31 2.56 -13.06 -7.37
N GLU A 32 2.17 -12.55 -8.53
CA GLU A 32 3.11 -12.22 -9.59
C GLU A 32 3.93 -10.98 -9.22
N GLU A 33 5.19 -10.97 -9.66
CA GLU A 33 6.07 -9.82 -9.44
C GLU A 33 5.70 -8.68 -10.36
N ALA A 34 5.81 -7.45 -9.85
CA ALA A 34 5.60 -6.23 -10.62
C ALA A 34 6.61 -5.18 -10.16
N VAL A 35 6.91 -4.23 -11.04
CA VAL A 35 7.80 -3.12 -10.75
C VAL A 35 7.00 -1.82 -10.77
N PHE A 36 7.14 -1.04 -9.72
CA PHE A 36 6.44 0.23 -9.58
C PHE A 36 7.42 1.36 -9.35
N ASP A 37 7.10 2.53 -9.88
CA ASP A 37 7.83 3.75 -9.60
C ASP A 37 7.04 4.60 -8.60
N LEU A 38 7.74 5.15 -7.61
CA LEU A 38 7.20 6.18 -6.74
C LEU A 38 7.82 7.51 -7.16
N PHE A 39 7.00 8.47 -7.57
CA PHE A 39 7.50 9.69 -8.20
C PHE A 39 6.57 10.87 -7.93
N PHE A 40 7.09 12.06 -8.17
CA PHE A 40 6.27 13.27 -8.15
C PHE A 40 5.66 13.46 -9.53
N ARG A 41 4.34 13.55 -9.57
CA ARG A 41 3.62 13.74 -10.84
C ARG A 41 3.75 15.18 -11.37
N LYS A 42 3.76 16.15 -10.44
CA LYS A 42 3.93 17.58 -10.74
C LYS A 42 4.79 18.22 -9.66
N ASN A 43 5.56 19.23 -10.03
CA ASN A 43 6.28 20.02 -9.07
C ASN A 43 5.30 20.82 -8.20
N PRO A 44 5.55 20.98 -6.89
CA PRO A 44 4.66 21.74 -6.02
C PRO A 44 4.75 23.23 -6.31
N PHE A 45 3.67 23.94 -5.97
CA PHE A 45 3.60 25.39 -6.01
C PHE A 45 3.91 25.99 -7.39
N ARG A 46 3.64 25.25 -8.46
CA ARG A 46 3.96 25.66 -9.85
C ARG A 46 5.46 25.91 -10.06
N GLY A 47 6.30 25.30 -9.23
CA GLY A 47 7.74 25.42 -9.33
C GLY A 47 8.33 24.56 -10.42
N GLU A 48 9.65 24.68 -10.58
CA GLU A 48 10.40 23.95 -11.61
C GLU A 48 11.09 22.70 -11.05
N PHE A 49 10.99 22.46 -9.74
CA PHE A 49 11.63 21.30 -9.09
C PHE A 49 10.81 20.85 -7.90
N ALA A 50 11.12 19.66 -7.42
CA ALA A 50 10.61 19.13 -6.15
C ALA A 50 11.78 18.65 -5.32
N ILE A 51 11.67 18.74 -3.99
CA ILE A 51 12.69 18.25 -3.07
C ILE A 51 12.29 16.85 -2.64
N TYR A 52 13.18 15.89 -2.86
CA TYR A 52 12.97 14.51 -2.46
C TYR A 52 13.26 14.34 -0.97
N ALA A 53 12.23 13.96 -0.22
CA ALA A 53 12.31 13.69 1.20
C ALA A 53 11.23 12.69 1.60
N GLY A 54 11.41 12.00 2.73
CA GLY A 54 10.40 11.10 3.27
C GLY A 54 10.68 9.62 3.07
N LEU A 55 11.86 9.25 2.59
CA LEU A 55 12.22 7.84 2.38
C LEU A 55 12.11 7.03 3.69
N GLU A 56 12.63 7.55 4.79
CA GLU A 56 12.60 6.83 6.06
C GLU A 56 11.17 6.54 6.51
N GLU A 57 10.26 7.49 6.37
CA GLU A 57 8.86 7.28 6.74
C GLU A 57 8.19 6.23 5.85
N LYS A 58 8.52 6.21 4.56
CA LYS A 58 8.05 5.16 3.64
C LYS A 58 8.57 3.79 4.04
N LEU A 59 9.84 3.70 4.40
CA LEU A 59 10.41 2.42 4.84
C LEU A 59 9.76 1.93 6.13
N ARG A 60 9.43 2.81 7.04
CA ARG A 60 8.68 2.46 8.25
C ARG A 60 7.30 1.92 7.93
N LEU A 61 6.59 2.55 6.98
CA LEU A 61 5.30 2.06 6.51
C LEU A 61 5.42 0.64 5.98
N PHE A 62 6.39 0.40 5.08
CA PHE A 62 6.55 -0.92 4.48
C PHE A 62 6.98 -1.98 5.48
N GLU A 63 7.84 -1.64 6.43
CA GLU A 63 8.29 -2.55 7.48
C GLU A 63 7.15 -3.02 8.37
N ASN A 64 6.18 -2.14 8.62
CA ASN A 64 5.03 -2.41 9.49
C ASN A 64 3.73 -2.66 8.71
N PHE A 65 3.84 -2.88 7.39
CA PHE A 65 2.67 -3.00 6.52
C PHE A 65 1.88 -4.27 6.84
N HIS A 66 0.67 -4.09 7.34
CA HIS A 66 -0.29 -5.19 7.51
C HIS A 66 -1.69 -4.60 7.69
N PHE A 67 -2.69 -5.37 7.30
CA PHE A 67 -4.08 -5.01 7.53
C PHE A 67 -4.53 -5.56 8.89
N THR A 68 -4.98 -4.69 9.77
CA THR A 68 -5.47 -5.09 11.09
C THR A 68 -6.88 -5.70 10.99
N ASP A 69 -7.34 -6.32 12.07
CA ASP A 69 -8.70 -6.84 12.12
C ASP A 69 -9.75 -5.75 11.89
N ASP A 70 -9.51 -4.54 12.43
CA ASP A 70 -10.41 -3.40 12.21
C ASP A 70 -10.42 -2.97 10.75
N HIS A 71 -9.26 -2.94 10.08
CA HIS A 71 -9.18 -2.66 8.66
C HIS A 71 -10.00 -3.66 7.84
N ILE A 72 -9.84 -4.94 8.14
CA ILE A 72 -10.55 -6.02 7.44
C ILE A 72 -12.07 -5.90 7.69
N ALA A 73 -12.49 -5.62 8.92
CA ALA A 73 -13.90 -5.45 9.24
C ALA A 73 -14.52 -4.30 8.42
N TYR A 74 -13.82 -3.17 8.32
CA TYR A 74 -14.26 -2.05 7.51
C TYR A 74 -14.38 -2.42 6.03
N LEU A 75 -13.37 -3.10 5.50
CA LEU A 75 -13.37 -3.50 4.08
C LEU A 75 -14.49 -4.50 3.78
N LYS A 76 -14.82 -5.39 4.70
CA LYS A 76 -15.96 -6.30 4.54
C LYS A 76 -17.28 -5.56 4.42
N GLU A 77 -17.45 -4.47 5.16
CA GLU A 77 -18.63 -3.63 5.07
C GLU A 77 -18.71 -2.91 3.72
N GLU A 78 -17.58 -2.38 3.23
CA GLU A 78 -17.52 -1.65 1.97
C GLU A 78 -17.54 -2.55 0.75
N MET A 79 -17.11 -3.80 0.88
CA MET A 79 -16.98 -4.76 -0.20
C MET A 79 -17.68 -6.09 0.15
N PRO A 80 -19.01 -6.06 0.42
CA PRO A 80 -19.72 -7.25 0.88
C PRO A 80 -19.79 -8.36 -0.17
N GLN A 81 -19.55 -8.04 -1.45
CA GLN A 81 -19.58 -9.00 -2.55
C GLN A 81 -18.30 -9.84 -2.65
N CYS A 82 -17.24 -9.49 -1.92
CA CYS A 82 -15.97 -10.19 -1.99
C CYS A 82 -15.97 -11.44 -1.10
N GLU A 83 -15.29 -12.48 -1.55
CA GLU A 83 -15.22 -13.74 -0.83
C GLU A 83 -14.34 -13.63 0.42
N LYS A 84 -14.63 -14.44 1.42
CA LYS A 84 -13.84 -14.52 2.66
C LYS A 84 -12.37 -14.81 2.38
N GLY A 85 -12.06 -15.66 1.39
CA GLY A 85 -10.69 -15.99 1.02
C GLY A 85 -9.85 -14.79 0.64
N PHE A 86 -10.44 -13.78 -0.02
CA PHE A 86 -9.75 -12.55 -0.33
C PHE A 86 -9.33 -11.81 0.94
N PHE A 87 -10.23 -11.67 1.90
CA PHE A 87 -9.92 -10.98 3.15
C PHE A 87 -8.90 -11.75 3.99
N ASP A 88 -8.96 -13.06 4.00
CA ASP A 88 -7.97 -13.90 4.66
C ASP A 88 -6.58 -13.70 4.03
N TRP A 89 -6.52 -13.66 2.70
CA TRP A 89 -5.27 -13.36 2.01
C TRP A 89 -4.78 -11.94 2.31
N LEU A 90 -5.68 -10.94 2.24
CA LEU A 90 -5.31 -9.54 2.46
C LEU A 90 -4.72 -9.34 3.85
N LYS A 91 -5.25 -10.03 4.85
CA LYS A 91 -4.73 -9.99 6.22
C LYS A 91 -3.30 -10.55 6.32
N SER A 92 -2.91 -11.45 5.41
CA SER A 92 -1.58 -12.03 5.38
C SER A 92 -0.56 -11.20 4.60
N VAL A 93 -1.00 -10.16 3.88
CA VAL A 93 -0.12 -9.37 3.03
C VAL A 93 0.83 -8.51 3.87
N ASP A 94 2.11 -8.56 3.52
CA ASP A 94 3.14 -7.70 4.07
C ASP A 94 4.13 -7.34 2.96
N CYS A 95 5.17 -6.59 3.31
CA CYS A 95 6.19 -6.16 2.36
C CYS A 95 7.52 -6.90 2.53
N SER A 96 7.51 -8.07 3.18
CA SER A 96 8.75 -8.79 3.52
C SER A 96 9.58 -9.22 2.31
N ARG A 97 8.94 -9.41 1.14
CA ARG A 97 9.63 -9.81 -0.09
C ARG A 97 9.87 -8.64 -1.05
N MET A 98 9.46 -7.44 -0.68
CA MET A 98 9.59 -6.26 -1.53
C MET A 98 11.03 -5.76 -1.53
N LYS A 99 11.54 -5.38 -2.72
CA LYS A 99 12.84 -4.75 -2.88
C LYS A 99 12.63 -3.30 -3.29
N ILE A 100 13.39 -2.40 -2.67
CA ILE A 100 13.27 -0.98 -2.91
C ILE A 100 14.62 -0.44 -3.36
N TYR A 101 14.62 0.28 -4.48
CA TYR A 101 15.77 1.00 -5.00
C TYR A 101 15.45 2.48 -4.92
N ALA A 102 16.21 3.23 -4.15
CA ALA A 102 15.89 4.63 -3.88
C ALA A 102 17.10 5.53 -4.08
N PHE A 103 16.82 6.78 -4.45
CA PHE A 103 17.84 7.83 -4.46
C PHE A 103 18.10 8.30 -3.03
N LYS A 104 19.28 8.85 -2.79
CA LYS A 104 19.59 9.52 -1.53
C LYS A 104 18.82 10.84 -1.46
N GLU A 105 18.38 11.15 -0.29
CA GLU A 105 17.79 12.46 0.00
C GLU A 105 18.85 13.55 0.01
#